data_ebb06c56836d07c0786020f6dc0963a6
#
_entry.id   ebb06c56836d07c0786020f6dc0963a6
#
_cell.length_a   1.000
_cell.length_b   1.000
_cell.length_c   1.000
_cell.angle_alpha   90.00
_cell.angle_beta   90.00
_cell.angle_gamma   90.00
#
_symmetry.space_group_name_H-M   'P 1'
#
loop_
_entity.id
_entity.type
_entity.pdbx_description
1 polymer ?
#
loop_
_entity_poly.entity_id
_entity_poly.type
_entity_poly.pdbx_seq_one_letter_code
_entity_poly.pdbx_strand_id
1 'polypeptide(L)'
;MKVKFGELNWGVRVLMILFTFQFSLLASAQEPQTTEQQEFHSEYIPVFQYWKEHNIFQHLDLSVTAGTTGIGIEASSPIGEYFQLRAGYDFMPRFTAKMKFDVTIGGKPAHQYDAQGNPVESSFDKMQKMMRGFSGFDVEDHVDMVGKPTMNNFKLLLDIFPFKNNKHWHFTAGFYWGPSQFAKADNTTEAMTSLLAVGIYNRMYERAEKRYPIMDWEDMGISEEIIDKYHLNVIPTDLYAQILDYGRLGFTLGTFTHDFTDDNGVERKAGERYNMEPGTDGMIHVKAKSNSFKPYLGFGYGGNMVKGRDDWKISFDAGVWIWGGSPKVYTHDGIDLINDVENIGGQVGDYVKTFKAFKVYPVLNLRITKRIF
;
A
#
# COMPACT_ATOMS: atom_id res chain seq x y z
N MET A 1 37.31 -1.97 -22.93
CA MET A 1 35.85 -2.14 -22.78
C MET A 1 35.25 -0.79 -22.39
N LYS A 2 34.66 -0.04 -23.36
CA LYS A 2 34.10 1.29 -23.12
C LYS A 2 32.66 1.11 -22.65
N VAL A 3 32.39 1.31 -21.36
CA VAL A 3 31.03 1.31 -20.81
C VAL A 3 30.39 2.66 -21.16
N LYS A 4 29.27 2.65 -21.89
CA LYS A 4 28.48 3.84 -22.17
C LYS A 4 27.77 4.30 -20.90
N PHE A 5 28.12 5.45 -20.38
CA PHE A 5 27.58 6.09 -19.16
C PHE A 5 26.10 6.54 -19.27
N GLY A 6 25.41 6.20 -20.36
CA GLY A 6 24.06 6.68 -20.66
C GLY A 6 22.91 5.95 -19.99
N GLU A 7 23.09 4.72 -19.51
CA GLU A 7 21.99 3.84 -19.10
C GLU A 7 21.94 3.49 -17.58
N LEU A 8 22.77 4.13 -16.75
CA LEU A 8 22.69 3.87 -15.31
C LEU A 8 21.59 4.71 -14.64
N ASN A 9 20.75 4.01 -13.86
CA ASN A 9 19.70 4.61 -13.06
C ASN A 9 20.25 5.69 -12.12
N TRP A 10 19.54 6.82 -11.97
CA TRP A 10 19.98 8.03 -11.24
C TRP A 10 20.50 7.72 -9.81
N GLY A 11 19.88 6.78 -9.11
CA GLY A 11 20.31 6.33 -7.77
C GLY A 11 21.71 5.72 -7.75
N VAL A 12 22.10 4.98 -8.80
CA VAL A 12 23.43 4.37 -8.93
C VAL A 12 24.48 5.44 -9.22
N ARG A 13 24.12 6.51 -9.94
CA ARG A 13 25.01 7.65 -10.21
C ARG A 13 25.34 8.42 -8.92
N VAL A 14 24.34 8.65 -8.07
CA VAL A 14 24.54 9.31 -6.76
C VAL A 14 25.40 8.45 -5.84
N LEU A 15 25.18 7.12 -5.82
CA LEU A 15 26.00 6.20 -5.03
C LEU A 15 27.45 6.15 -5.53
N MET A 16 27.67 6.15 -6.84
CA MET A 16 29.02 6.22 -7.42
C MET A 16 29.73 7.54 -7.10
N ILE A 17 29.01 8.66 -7.12
CA ILE A 17 29.59 9.97 -6.77
C ILE A 17 29.99 10.00 -5.28
N LEU A 18 29.18 9.47 -4.39
CA LEU A 18 29.52 9.33 -2.97
C LEU A 18 30.70 8.38 -2.75
N PHE A 19 30.77 7.26 -3.50
CA PHE A 19 31.89 6.31 -3.41
C PHE A 19 33.19 6.87 -3.98
N THR A 20 33.13 7.64 -5.09
CA THR A 20 34.32 8.29 -5.65
C THR A 20 34.82 9.42 -4.75
N PHE A 21 33.94 10.12 -4.02
CA PHE A 21 34.33 11.14 -3.06
C PHE A 21 35.05 10.53 -1.83
N GLN A 22 34.64 9.34 -1.36
CA GLN A 22 35.34 8.62 -0.30
C GLN A 22 36.70 8.07 -0.76
N PHE A 23 36.81 7.60 -2.02
CA PHE A 23 38.10 7.12 -2.55
C PHE A 23 39.11 8.22 -2.84
N SER A 24 38.65 9.42 -3.25
CA SER A 24 39.55 10.56 -3.44
C SER A 24 40.11 11.11 -2.13
N LEU A 25 39.38 10.99 -1.03
CA LEU A 25 39.87 11.32 0.33
C LEU A 25 40.89 10.29 0.87
N LEU A 26 40.80 9.03 0.42
CA LEU A 26 41.77 7.99 0.79
C LEU A 26 43.01 7.96 -0.12
N ALA A 27 42.88 8.39 -1.39
CA ALA A 27 43.99 8.41 -2.34
C ALA A 27 44.94 9.63 -2.18
N SER A 28 44.51 10.70 -1.52
CA SER A 28 45.36 11.85 -1.18
C SER A 28 46.27 11.62 0.04
N ALA A 29 46.25 10.42 0.63
CA ALA A 29 47.07 10.07 1.80
C ALA A 29 48.35 9.30 1.46
N GLN A 30 48.74 9.14 0.19
CA GLN A 30 49.97 8.45 -0.21
C GLN A 30 50.76 9.22 -1.29
N GLU A 31 51.54 10.21 -0.87
CA GLU A 31 52.79 10.61 -1.54
C GLU A 31 53.94 10.49 -0.53
N PRO A 32 55.05 9.85 -0.90
CA PRO A 32 56.22 9.74 -0.03
C PRO A 32 57.06 11.01 -0.16
N GLN A 33 57.02 11.88 0.82
CA GLN A 33 58.01 12.95 0.95
C GLN A 33 58.98 12.61 2.06
N THR A 34 60.26 12.71 1.70
CA THR A 34 61.47 12.60 2.47
C THR A 34 61.46 13.44 3.75
N THR A 35 61.73 12.77 4.82
CA THR A 35 62.46 13.11 6.05
C THR A 35 62.63 14.59 6.40
N GLU A 36 61.75 15.14 7.20
CA GLU A 36 62.10 15.94 8.36
C GLU A 36 61.23 15.45 9.51
N GLN A 37 61.88 14.99 10.59
CA GLN A 37 61.23 14.57 11.83
C GLN A 37 60.67 15.79 12.49
N GLN A 38 59.46 16.17 12.16
CA GLN A 38 58.59 16.88 13.04
C GLN A 38 57.87 15.82 13.89
N GLU A 39 58.22 15.75 15.15
CA GLU A 39 57.42 15.06 16.16
C GLU A 39 56.01 15.63 16.14
N PHE A 40 55.13 14.98 15.38
CA PHE A 40 53.71 15.13 15.56
C PHE A 40 53.37 14.52 16.93
N HIS A 41 53.37 15.33 17.96
CA HIS A 41 52.59 15.07 19.14
C HIS A 41 51.12 15.07 18.68
N SER A 42 50.64 13.93 18.24
CA SER A 42 49.18 13.72 18.15
C SER A 42 48.70 13.65 19.61
N GLU A 43 48.25 14.78 20.09
CA GLU A 43 47.53 14.84 21.35
C GLU A 43 46.33 13.90 21.22
N TYR A 44 46.41 12.72 21.81
CA TYR A 44 45.33 11.74 21.80
C TYR A 44 44.19 12.30 22.63
N ILE A 45 43.27 13.04 21.96
CA ILE A 45 42.07 13.57 22.60
C ILE A 45 41.14 12.36 22.79
N PRO A 46 40.77 11.98 24.01
CA PRO A 46 39.78 10.94 24.22
C PRO A 46 38.51 11.25 23.46
N VAL A 47 37.92 10.26 22.79
CA VAL A 47 36.74 10.42 21.95
C VAL A 47 35.61 11.21 22.66
N PHE A 48 35.42 10.96 23.94
CA PHE A 48 34.40 11.70 24.75
C PHE A 48 34.75 13.18 24.97
N GLN A 49 36.04 13.53 25.07
CA GLN A 49 36.46 14.94 25.20
C GLN A 49 36.26 15.65 23.87
N TYR A 50 36.61 15.04 22.76
CA TYR A 50 36.33 15.53 21.40
C TYR A 50 34.82 15.77 21.19
N TRP A 51 33.96 14.80 21.58
CA TRP A 51 32.51 14.97 21.48
C TRP A 51 31.98 16.14 22.29
N LYS A 52 32.54 16.33 23.49
CA LYS A 52 32.18 17.46 24.40
C LYS A 52 32.57 18.80 23.79
N GLU A 53 33.78 18.92 23.27
CA GLU A 53 34.30 20.16 22.67
C GLU A 53 33.54 20.53 21.38
N HIS A 54 33.03 19.55 20.64
CA HIS A 54 32.34 19.76 19.37
C HIS A 54 30.81 19.67 19.46
N ASN A 55 30.23 19.67 20.65
CA ASN A 55 28.77 19.56 20.87
C ASN A 55 28.16 18.30 20.24
N ILE A 56 28.85 17.17 20.28
CA ILE A 56 28.34 15.91 19.73
C ILE A 56 27.69 15.11 20.86
N PHE A 57 26.39 14.78 20.70
CA PHE A 57 25.58 14.00 21.65
C PHE A 57 25.57 14.57 23.09
N GLN A 58 25.61 15.90 23.26
CA GLN A 58 25.67 16.55 24.56
C GLN A 58 24.37 16.51 25.33
N HIS A 59 23.23 16.32 24.69
CA HIS A 59 21.96 16.14 25.34
C HIS A 59 21.09 15.17 24.55
N LEU A 60 20.14 14.58 25.24
CA LEU A 60 19.12 13.71 24.67
C LEU A 60 17.76 14.39 24.81
N ASP A 61 17.11 14.55 23.69
CA ASP A 61 15.73 15.01 23.60
C ASP A 61 14.83 13.83 23.26
N LEU A 62 13.69 13.70 23.97
CA LEU A 62 12.62 12.75 23.61
C LEU A 62 11.43 13.51 23.07
N SER A 63 10.84 13.02 22.01
CA SER A 63 9.72 13.66 21.35
C SER A 63 8.57 12.69 21.11
N VAL A 64 7.36 13.25 21.15
CA VAL A 64 6.15 12.59 20.63
C VAL A 64 5.72 13.35 19.38
N THR A 65 5.39 12.61 18.32
CA THR A 65 4.90 13.16 17.05
C THR A 65 3.50 12.68 16.76
N ALA A 66 2.71 13.54 16.12
CA ALA A 66 1.38 13.18 15.59
C ALA A 66 1.17 13.87 14.25
N GLY A 67 0.71 13.10 13.26
CA GLY A 67 0.51 13.64 11.91
C GLY A 67 0.07 12.61 10.89
N THR A 68 0.37 12.88 9.64
CA THR A 68 -0.04 11.98 8.53
C THR A 68 0.67 10.63 8.56
N THR A 69 1.80 10.51 9.25
CA THR A 69 2.52 9.25 9.45
C THR A 69 2.00 8.43 10.64
N GLY A 70 1.03 8.98 11.37
CA GLY A 70 0.48 8.42 12.59
C GLY A 70 0.99 9.08 13.86
N ILE A 71 1.11 8.30 14.93
CA ILE A 71 1.66 8.72 16.21
C ILE A 71 3.05 8.11 16.34
N GLY A 72 4.04 8.91 16.74
CA GLY A 72 5.42 8.45 16.85
C GLY A 72 6.12 8.86 18.11
N ILE A 73 7.18 8.15 18.42
CA ILE A 73 8.15 8.51 19.44
C ILE A 73 9.52 8.64 18.79
N GLU A 74 10.27 9.65 19.21
CA GLU A 74 11.61 9.94 18.66
C GLU A 74 12.58 10.24 19.80
N ALA A 75 13.82 9.82 19.60
CA ALA A 75 14.97 10.30 20.34
C ALA A 75 15.81 11.18 19.42
N SER A 76 16.31 12.30 19.91
CA SER A 76 17.18 13.16 19.12
C SER A 76 18.33 13.73 19.93
N SER A 77 19.44 13.99 19.24
CA SER A 77 20.62 14.54 19.85
C SER A 77 21.39 15.42 18.86
N PRO A 78 22.04 16.52 19.31
CA PRO A 78 22.79 17.40 18.43
C PRO A 78 24.08 16.73 17.93
N ILE A 79 24.47 17.11 16.71
CA ILE A 79 25.79 16.84 16.13
C ILE A 79 26.40 18.18 15.73
N GLY A 80 27.17 18.79 16.63
CA GLY A 80 27.70 20.14 16.48
C GLY A 80 26.61 21.21 16.59
N GLU A 81 26.85 22.35 15.96
CA GLU A 81 25.96 23.52 16.06
C GLU A 81 24.81 23.53 15.04
N TYR A 82 24.98 22.82 13.92
CA TYR A 82 24.09 22.92 12.76
C TYR A 82 23.25 21.68 12.51
N PHE A 83 23.53 20.56 13.17
CA PHE A 83 22.88 19.29 12.89
C PHE A 83 22.24 18.69 14.14
N GLN A 84 21.15 17.98 13.93
CA GLN A 84 20.51 17.15 14.95
C GLN A 84 20.11 15.82 14.32
N LEU A 85 20.57 14.71 14.90
CA LEU A 85 20.15 13.37 14.51
C LEU A 85 18.87 13.00 15.25
N ARG A 86 17.90 12.46 14.53
CA ARG A 86 16.65 11.93 15.07
C ARG A 86 16.47 10.48 14.67
N ALA A 87 16.15 9.63 15.61
CA ALA A 87 15.74 8.25 15.37
C ALA A 87 14.42 7.99 16.08
N GLY A 88 13.51 7.29 15.44
CA GLY A 88 12.19 7.07 16.01
C GLY A 88 11.37 6.03 15.30
N TYR A 89 10.16 5.85 15.81
CA TYR A 89 9.19 4.89 15.27
C TYR A 89 7.80 5.52 15.26
N ASP A 90 7.14 5.43 14.09
CA ASP A 90 5.76 5.87 13.90
C ASP A 90 4.85 4.65 13.75
N PHE A 91 3.71 4.67 14.40
CA PHE A 91 2.66 3.71 14.20
C PHE A 91 1.36 4.41 13.77
N MET A 92 0.65 3.80 12.83
CA MET A 92 -0.62 4.32 12.36
C MET A 92 -1.73 3.82 13.29
N PRO A 93 -2.52 4.72 13.91
CA PRO A 93 -3.70 4.33 14.67
C PRO A 93 -4.66 3.55 13.78
N ARG A 94 -5.33 2.56 14.38
CA ARG A 94 -6.34 1.76 13.66
C ARG A 94 -7.59 2.61 13.45
N PHE A 95 -7.81 3.02 12.22
CA PHE A 95 -9.08 3.55 11.78
C PHE A 95 -9.58 2.77 10.57
N THR A 96 -10.86 2.85 10.27
CA THR A 96 -11.48 2.12 9.18
C THR A 96 -12.10 3.11 8.19
N ALA A 97 -11.87 2.85 6.91
CA ALA A 97 -12.54 3.54 5.81
C ALA A 97 -13.50 2.55 5.16
N LYS A 98 -14.79 2.89 5.13
CA LYS A 98 -15.80 2.08 4.45
C LYS A 98 -15.81 2.41 2.97
N MET A 99 -15.91 1.38 2.13
CA MET A 99 -16.06 1.50 0.69
C MET A 99 -16.99 0.41 0.19
N LYS A 100 -17.60 0.61 -0.97
CA LYS A 100 -18.52 -0.33 -1.58
C LYS A 100 -17.99 -0.79 -2.93
N PHE A 101 -18.12 -2.07 -3.19
CA PHE A 101 -17.88 -2.67 -4.50
C PHE A 101 -19.22 -3.12 -5.06
N ASP A 102 -19.62 -2.53 -6.19
CA ASP A 102 -20.89 -2.86 -6.83
C ASP A 102 -20.81 -4.22 -7.53
N VAL A 103 -21.84 -5.04 -7.34
CA VAL A 103 -21.97 -6.34 -7.99
C VAL A 103 -22.47 -6.14 -9.43
N THR A 104 -21.92 -6.94 -10.32
CA THR A 104 -22.35 -7.00 -11.73
C THR A 104 -22.71 -8.41 -12.13
N ILE A 105 -23.58 -8.56 -13.11
CA ILE A 105 -23.96 -9.83 -13.71
C ILE A 105 -23.81 -9.76 -15.24
N GLY A 106 -23.05 -10.68 -15.83
CA GLY A 106 -22.72 -10.61 -17.25
C GLY A 106 -22.04 -9.30 -17.65
N GLY A 107 -21.32 -8.65 -16.71
CA GLY A 107 -20.67 -7.36 -16.88
C GLY A 107 -21.63 -6.15 -16.93
N LYS A 108 -22.90 -6.34 -16.55
CA LYS A 108 -23.91 -5.25 -16.41
C LYS A 108 -24.13 -4.94 -14.94
N PRO A 109 -24.43 -3.67 -14.58
CA PRO A 109 -24.81 -3.30 -13.22
C PRO A 109 -26.02 -4.10 -12.71
N ALA A 110 -26.05 -4.36 -11.39
CA ALA A 110 -27.18 -5.02 -10.76
C ALA A 110 -28.50 -4.29 -11.02
N HIS A 111 -28.51 -2.97 -10.83
CA HIS A 111 -29.67 -2.14 -11.11
C HIS A 111 -29.62 -1.55 -12.52
N GLN A 112 -30.71 -1.66 -13.25
CA GLN A 112 -30.85 -1.12 -14.59
C GLN A 112 -32.07 -0.20 -14.65
N TYR A 113 -32.00 0.82 -15.53
CA TYR A 113 -33.03 1.81 -15.71
C TYR A 113 -33.37 1.97 -17.20
N ASP A 114 -34.62 2.28 -17.50
CA ASP A 114 -35.05 2.61 -18.86
C ASP A 114 -34.57 4.00 -19.29
N ALA A 115 -34.85 4.39 -20.52
CA ALA A 115 -34.50 5.71 -21.06
C ALA A 115 -35.19 6.88 -20.32
N GLN A 116 -36.23 6.61 -19.57
CA GLN A 116 -36.98 7.55 -18.74
C GLN A 116 -36.50 7.58 -17.29
N GLY A 117 -35.57 6.73 -16.92
CA GLY A 117 -35.01 6.64 -15.56
C GLY A 117 -35.82 5.76 -14.60
N ASN A 118 -36.79 4.99 -15.08
CA ASN A 118 -37.55 4.06 -14.24
C ASN A 118 -36.74 2.74 -14.06
N PRO A 119 -36.80 2.12 -12.87
CA PRO A 119 -36.14 0.83 -12.66
C PRO A 119 -36.79 -0.26 -13.53
N VAL A 120 -35.96 -1.04 -14.19
CA VAL A 120 -36.39 -2.22 -14.96
C VAL A 120 -35.84 -3.50 -14.34
N GLU A 121 -36.60 -4.59 -14.42
CA GLU A 121 -36.17 -5.88 -13.90
C GLU A 121 -34.93 -6.35 -14.67
N SER A 122 -33.80 -6.41 -13.96
CA SER A 122 -32.50 -6.78 -14.51
C SER A 122 -32.28 -8.30 -14.46
N SER A 123 -31.21 -8.77 -15.12
CA SER A 123 -30.74 -10.16 -14.95
C SER A 123 -30.34 -10.44 -13.49
N PHE A 124 -29.85 -9.42 -12.77
CA PHE A 124 -29.54 -9.54 -11.36
C PHE A 124 -30.79 -9.81 -10.49
N ASP A 125 -31.88 -9.06 -10.71
CA ASP A 125 -33.12 -9.27 -9.97
C ASP A 125 -33.70 -10.68 -10.20
N LYS A 126 -33.63 -11.16 -11.44
CA LYS A 126 -34.08 -12.53 -11.78
C LYS A 126 -33.20 -13.58 -11.11
N MET A 127 -31.88 -13.41 -11.18
CA MET A 127 -30.90 -14.28 -10.53
C MET A 127 -31.09 -14.29 -9.01
N GLN A 128 -31.29 -13.11 -8.38
CA GLN A 128 -31.52 -13.00 -6.95
C GLN A 128 -32.76 -13.78 -6.51
N LYS A 129 -33.89 -13.65 -7.26
CA LYS A 129 -35.10 -14.44 -7.02
C LYS A 129 -34.85 -15.95 -7.12
N MET A 130 -34.07 -16.36 -8.14
CA MET A 130 -33.70 -17.76 -8.34
C MET A 130 -32.84 -18.26 -7.19
N MET A 131 -31.80 -17.53 -6.79
CA MET A 131 -30.88 -17.90 -5.71
C MET A 131 -31.58 -17.97 -4.36
N ARG A 132 -32.49 -17.03 -4.05
CA ARG A 132 -33.30 -17.06 -2.83
C ARG A 132 -34.17 -18.32 -2.78
N GLY A 133 -34.77 -18.70 -3.90
CA GLY A 133 -35.59 -19.92 -4.01
C GLY A 133 -34.77 -21.21 -3.87
N PHE A 134 -33.52 -21.21 -4.33
CA PHE A 134 -32.66 -22.39 -4.39
C PHE A 134 -31.82 -22.61 -3.14
N SER A 135 -31.16 -21.56 -2.65
CA SER A 135 -30.21 -21.62 -1.53
C SER A 135 -30.73 -21.01 -0.23
N GLY A 136 -31.83 -20.24 -0.29
CA GLY A 136 -32.32 -19.44 0.84
C GLY A 136 -31.48 -18.21 1.15
N PHE A 137 -30.42 -17.95 0.39
CA PHE A 137 -29.53 -16.79 0.56
C PHE A 137 -29.86 -15.68 -0.45
N ASP A 138 -29.74 -14.45 0.04
CA ASP A 138 -29.79 -13.26 -0.80
C ASP A 138 -28.40 -12.88 -1.29
N VAL A 139 -28.29 -12.50 -2.56
CA VAL A 139 -27.13 -11.83 -3.13
C VAL A 139 -27.38 -10.34 -3.02
N GLU A 140 -26.50 -9.60 -2.35
CA GLU A 140 -26.59 -8.14 -2.28
C GLU A 140 -26.02 -7.51 -3.58
N ASP A 141 -26.51 -6.32 -3.92
CA ASP A 141 -26.10 -5.56 -5.09
C ASP A 141 -24.71 -4.91 -4.96
N HIS A 142 -24.16 -4.94 -3.75
CA HIS A 142 -22.83 -4.45 -3.44
C HIS A 142 -22.20 -5.27 -2.30
N VAL A 143 -20.87 -5.11 -2.17
CA VAL A 143 -20.11 -5.66 -1.03
C VAL A 143 -19.47 -4.52 -0.25
N ASP A 144 -19.78 -4.45 1.03
CA ASP A 144 -19.14 -3.53 1.95
C ASP A 144 -17.73 -3.98 2.29
N MET A 145 -16.78 -3.09 2.01
CA MET A 145 -15.36 -3.29 2.29
C MET A 145 -14.89 -2.36 3.40
N VAL A 146 -13.94 -2.82 4.20
CA VAL A 146 -13.31 -2.04 5.26
C VAL A 146 -11.82 -1.89 4.99
N GLY A 147 -11.44 -0.68 4.61
CA GLY A 147 -10.04 -0.29 4.45
C GLY A 147 -9.39 0.00 5.81
N LYS A 148 -8.18 -0.49 6.01
CA LYS A 148 -7.38 -0.31 7.23
C LYS A 148 -5.96 0.09 6.84
N PRO A 149 -5.42 1.21 7.36
CA PRO A 149 -4.02 1.53 7.21
C PRO A 149 -3.16 0.58 8.04
N THR A 150 -1.98 0.25 7.52
CA THR A 150 -1.02 -0.67 8.17
C THR A 150 0.39 -0.08 8.21
N MET A 151 0.51 1.25 8.08
CA MET A 151 1.80 1.95 8.08
C MET A 151 2.39 1.99 9.49
N ASN A 152 3.51 1.27 9.66
CA ASN A 152 4.37 1.41 10.83
C ASN A 152 5.80 1.58 10.31
N ASN A 153 6.48 2.65 10.70
CA ASN A 153 7.77 2.96 10.12
C ASN A 153 8.79 3.32 11.20
N PHE A 154 9.97 2.72 11.11
CA PHE A 154 11.17 3.27 11.70
C PHE A 154 11.60 4.51 10.90
N LYS A 155 12.18 5.51 11.54
CA LYS A 155 12.72 6.70 10.88
C LYS A 155 14.10 7.05 11.41
N LEU A 156 14.96 7.49 10.51
CA LEU A 156 16.25 8.08 10.80
C LEU A 156 16.38 9.36 10.00
N LEU A 157 16.45 10.47 10.67
CA LEU A 157 16.37 11.82 10.11
C LEU A 157 17.52 12.67 10.61
N LEU A 158 18.01 13.54 9.75
CA LEU A 158 19.00 14.56 10.07
C LEU A 158 18.37 15.93 9.84
N ASP A 159 18.23 16.71 10.91
CA ASP A 159 17.84 18.10 10.83
C ASP A 159 19.07 18.97 10.62
N ILE A 160 18.94 19.94 9.73
CA ILE A 160 19.98 20.91 9.36
C ILE A 160 19.44 22.29 9.73
N PHE A 161 20.09 22.98 10.67
CA PHE A 161 19.76 24.33 11.13
C PHE A 161 20.65 25.35 10.41
N PRO A 162 20.17 26.02 9.34
CA PRO A 162 21.02 26.87 8.52
C PRO A 162 21.49 28.17 9.26
N PHE A 163 20.79 28.55 10.32
CA PHE A 163 21.04 29.79 11.05
C PHE A 163 21.52 29.50 12.47
N LYS A 164 22.79 29.79 12.76
CA LYS A 164 23.40 29.57 14.08
C LYS A 164 22.60 30.22 15.24
N ASN A 165 22.15 31.47 15.03
CA ASN A 165 21.46 32.27 16.02
C ASN A 165 19.93 32.13 16.01
N ASN A 166 19.38 31.42 15.02
CA ASN A 166 17.95 31.20 14.88
C ASN A 166 17.67 29.75 14.51
N LYS A 167 17.50 28.89 15.51
CA LYS A 167 17.22 27.47 15.38
C LYS A 167 15.72 27.15 15.25
N HIS A 168 14.90 28.13 14.90
CA HIS A 168 13.47 27.89 14.67
C HIS A 168 13.23 27.13 13.36
N TRP A 169 14.02 27.42 12.31
CA TRP A 169 13.92 26.76 11.02
C TRP A 169 14.93 25.64 10.89
N HIS A 170 14.48 24.51 10.36
CA HIS A 170 15.36 23.42 9.98
C HIS A 170 14.90 22.78 8.67
N PHE A 171 15.86 22.28 7.91
CA PHE A 171 15.63 21.34 6.82
C PHE A 171 15.90 19.95 7.32
N THR A 172 15.11 18.97 6.85
CA THR A 172 15.24 17.59 7.29
C THR A 172 15.46 16.70 6.08
N ALA A 173 16.49 15.87 6.15
CA ALA A 173 16.73 14.80 5.20
C ALA A 173 16.89 13.47 5.94
N GLY A 174 16.50 12.37 5.31
CA GLY A 174 16.63 11.06 5.92
C GLY A 174 15.76 10.02 5.25
N PHE A 175 15.34 9.03 6.01
CA PHE A 175 14.48 8.00 5.48
C PHE A 175 13.53 7.43 6.55
N TYR A 176 12.45 6.87 6.04
CA TYR A 176 11.55 5.99 6.78
C TYR A 176 11.68 4.57 6.21
N TRP A 177 11.60 3.59 7.07
CA TRP A 177 11.66 2.19 6.70
C TRP A 177 10.59 1.39 7.45
N GLY A 178 9.81 0.62 6.68
CA GLY A 178 8.71 -0.15 7.24
C GLY A 178 8.10 -1.10 6.20
N PRO A 179 6.98 -1.76 6.51
CA PRO A 179 6.33 -2.67 5.60
C PRO A 179 6.03 -2.01 4.24
N SER A 180 6.16 -2.78 3.17
CA SER A 180 5.76 -2.33 1.83
C SER A 180 4.23 -2.14 1.74
N GLN A 181 3.45 -2.98 2.42
CA GLN A 181 2.01 -2.84 2.52
C GLN A 181 1.67 -1.72 3.51
N PHE A 182 1.04 -0.65 3.03
CA PHE A 182 0.66 0.49 3.86
C PHE A 182 -0.85 0.58 4.14
N ALA A 183 -1.67 -0.16 3.36
CA ALA A 183 -3.09 -0.31 3.63
C ALA A 183 -3.60 -1.66 3.11
N LYS A 184 -4.70 -2.12 3.68
CA LYS A 184 -5.46 -3.25 3.18
C LYS A 184 -6.95 -2.98 3.30
N ALA A 185 -7.74 -3.64 2.47
CA ALA A 185 -9.19 -3.66 2.60
C ALA A 185 -9.68 -5.10 2.51
N ASP A 186 -10.57 -5.44 3.41
CA ASP A 186 -11.23 -6.76 3.47
C ASP A 186 -12.75 -6.50 3.46
N ASN A 187 -13.55 -7.43 2.93
CA ASN A 187 -15.00 -7.32 3.06
C ASN A 187 -15.46 -7.48 4.52
N THR A 188 -16.62 -6.93 4.82
CA THR A 188 -17.23 -7.10 6.16
C THR A 188 -17.70 -8.51 6.36
N THR A 189 -17.89 -8.89 7.63
CA THR A 189 -18.44 -10.22 7.99
C THR A 189 -19.87 -10.37 7.51
N GLU A 190 -20.65 -9.27 7.52
CA GLU A 190 -22.03 -9.25 7.04
C GLU A 190 -22.12 -9.59 5.54
N ALA A 191 -21.16 -9.16 4.75
CA ALA A 191 -21.08 -9.45 3.32
C ALA A 191 -20.72 -10.90 2.99
N MET A 192 -20.23 -11.70 3.95
CA MET A 192 -19.79 -13.08 3.69
C MET A 192 -20.89 -13.98 3.14
N THR A 193 -22.12 -13.84 3.64
CA THR A 193 -23.25 -14.65 3.17
C THR A 193 -23.58 -14.37 1.72
N SER A 194 -23.57 -13.09 1.32
CA SER A 194 -23.76 -12.67 -0.06
C SER A 194 -22.64 -13.17 -0.96
N LEU A 195 -21.37 -13.04 -0.53
CA LEU A 195 -20.22 -13.53 -1.27
C LEU A 195 -20.23 -15.06 -1.45
N LEU A 196 -20.66 -15.78 -0.42
CA LEU A 196 -20.84 -17.24 -0.51
C LEU A 196 -21.90 -17.58 -1.60
N ALA A 197 -23.02 -16.85 -1.61
CA ALA A 197 -24.06 -17.04 -2.62
C ALA A 197 -23.55 -16.70 -4.04
N VAL A 198 -22.70 -15.67 -4.20
CA VAL A 198 -22.00 -15.38 -5.45
C VAL A 198 -21.13 -16.57 -5.89
N GLY A 199 -20.35 -17.14 -4.97
CA GLY A 199 -19.51 -18.30 -5.25
C GLY A 199 -20.33 -19.53 -5.67
N ILE A 200 -21.45 -19.80 -4.99
CA ILE A 200 -22.36 -20.89 -5.35
C ILE A 200 -22.93 -20.69 -6.74
N TYR A 201 -23.44 -19.48 -7.04
CA TYR A 201 -23.99 -19.16 -8.36
C TYR A 201 -22.95 -19.30 -9.47
N ASN A 202 -21.73 -18.78 -9.27
CA ASN A 202 -20.67 -18.88 -10.26
C ASN A 202 -20.24 -20.32 -10.53
N ARG A 203 -20.24 -21.18 -9.50
CA ARG A 203 -20.03 -22.62 -9.69
C ARG A 203 -21.14 -23.24 -10.52
N MET A 204 -22.42 -22.87 -10.28
CA MET A 204 -23.53 -23.32 -11.14
C MET A 204 -23.37 -22.83 -12.57
N TYR A 205 -22.94 -21.59 -12.76
CA TYR A 205 -22.65 -21.01 -14.10
C TYR A 205 -21.57 -21.82 -14.84
N GLU A 206 -20.44 -22.11 -14.20
CA GLU A 206 -19.37 -22.93 -14.79
C GLU A 206 -19.84 -24.34 -15.18
N ARG A 207 -20.67 -24.96 -14.33
CA ARG A 207 -21.21 -26.29 -14.61
C ARG A 207 -22.19 -26.22 -15.78
N ALA A 208 -22.98 -25.14 -15.91
CA ALA A 208 -23.85 -24.90 -17.02
C ALA A 208 -23.08 -24.75 -18.35
N GLU A 209 -21.97 -23.96 -18.35
CA GLU A 209 -21.11 -23.82 -19.53
C GLU A 209 -20.53 -25.17 -20.01
N LYS A 210 -20.07 -25.97 -19.04
CA LYS A 210 -19.46 -27.28 -19.33
C LYS A 210 -20.46 -28.41 -19.50
N ARG A 211 -21.74 -28.13 -19.32
CA ARG A 211 -22.83 -29.11 -19.32
C ARG A 211 -22.60 -30.28 -18.35
N TYR A 212 -22.08 -29.97 -17.17
CA TYR A 212 -21.95 -30.94 -16.08
C TYR A 212 -23.24 -31.00 -15.23
N PRO A 213 -23.49 -32.07 -14.45
CA PRO A 213 -24.56 -32.09 -13.47
C PRO A 213 -24.47 -30.92 -12.50
N ILE A 214 -25.61 -30.48 -11.95
CA ILE A 214 -25.67 -29.27 -11.09
C ILE A 214 -24.81 -29.37 -9.83
N MET A 215 -24.61 -30.57 -9.33
CA MET A 215 -23.78 -30.89 -8.17
C MET A 215 -22.68 -31.87 -8.57
N ASP A 216 -21.57 -31.84 -7.85
CA ASP A 216 -20.54 -32.86 -7.90
C ASP A 216 -20.81 -33.89 -6.80
N TRP A 217 -21.57 -34.91 -7.14
CA TRP A 217 -22.01 -35.91 -6.18
C TRP A 217 -20.87 -36.78 -5.68
N GLU A 218 -19.86 -37.03 -6.52
CA GLU A 218 -18.66 -37.78 -6.18
C GLU A 218 -17.82 -37.03 -5.16
N ASP A 219 -17.58 -35.72 -5.37
CA ASP A 219 -16.88 -34.84 -4.43
C ASP A 219 -17.61 -34.72 -3.08
N MET A 220 -18.94 -34.91 -3.10
CA MET A 220 -19.76 -34.97 -1.87
C MET A 220 -19.74 -36.35 -1.20
N GLY A 221 -18.97 -37.29 -1.72
CA GLY A 221 -18.84 -38.63 -1.17
C GLY A 221 -20.04 -39.56 -1.48
N ILE A 222 -20.86 -39.21 -2.44
CA ILE A 222 -21.97 -40.06 -2.92
C ILE A 222 -21.42 -41.07 -3.90
N SER A 223 -21.66 -42.35 -3.67
CA SER A 223 -21.15 -43.40 -4.57
C SER A 223 -21.86 -43.39 -5.91
N GLU A 224 -21.16 -43.82 -6.98
CA GLU A 224 -21.68 -43.93 -8.35
C GLU A 224 -22.95 -44.76 -8.41
N GLU A 225 -23.04 -45.84 -7.60
CA GLU A 225 -24.24 -46.68 -7.49
C GLU A 225 -25.49 -45.92 -7.04
N ILE A 226 -25.31 -44.97 -6.10
CA ILE A 226 -26.41 -44.13 -5.59
C ILE A 226 -26.77 -43.08 -6.64
N ILE A 227 -25.75 -42.49 -7.29
CA ILE A 227 -25.93 -41.49 -8.37
C ILE A 227 -26.76 -42.06 -9.49
N ASP A 228 -26.44 -43.26 -9.94
CA ASP A 228 -27.14 -43.94 -11.04
C ASP A 228 -28.55 -44.41 -10.60
N LYS A 229 -28.68 -45.01 -9.42
CA LYS A 229 -29.95 -45.49 -8.89
C LYS A 229 -31.00 -44.39 -8.75
N TYR A 230 -30.60 -43.20 -8.35
CA TYR A 230 -31.51 -42.07 -8.17
C TYR A 230 -31.45 -41.04 -9.31
N HIS A 231 -30.76 -41.35 -10.39
CA HIS A 231 -30.59 -40.48 -11.56
C HIS A 231 -30.15 -39.06 -11.18
N LEU A 232 -29.17 -38.94 -10.30
CA LEU A 232 -28.70 -37.64 -9.75
C LEU A 232 -27.90 -36.85 -10.78
N ASN A 233 -27.38 -37.48 -11.87
CA ASN A 233 -26.64 -36.87 -12.95
C ASN A 233 -27.56 -36.14 -13.98
N VAL A 234 -28.66 -35.55 -13.48
CA VAL A 234 -29.56 -34.77 -14.36
C VAL A 234 -28.93 -33.43 -14.70
N ILE A 235 -28.92 -33.13 -15.99
CA ILE A 235 -28.54 -31.80 -16.51
C ILE A 235 -29.84 -30.98 -16.62
N PRO A 236 -30.07 -29.96 -15.78
CA PRO A 236 -31.30 -29.17 -15.82
C PRO A 236 -31.19 -28.12 -16.94
N THR A 237 -31.47 -28.52 -18.15
CA THR A 237 -31.27 -27.71 -19.37
C THR A 237 -31.93 -26.35 -19.32
N ASP A 238 -33.17 -26.26 -18.82
CA ASP A 238 -33.91 -24.99 -18.73
C ASP A 238 -33.30 -24.04 -17.67
N LEU A 239 -32.86 -24.57 -16.52
CA LEU A 239 -32.17 -23.82 -15.53
C LEU A 239 -30.81 -23.31 -16.02
N TYR A 240 -30.08 -24.16 -16.74
CA TYR A 240 -28.78 -23.79 -17.32
C TYR A 240 -28.94 -22.75 -18.44
N ALA A 241 -29.96 -22.82 -19.26
CA ALA A 241 -30.25 -21.79 -20.25
C ALA A 241 -30.50 -20.43 -19.55
N GLN A 242 -31.23 -20.41 -18.44
CA GLN A 242 -31.45 -19.19 -17.67
C GLN A 242 -30.17 -18.66 -17.04
N ILE A 243 -29.36 -19.51 -16.39
CA ILE A 243 -28.09 -19.12 -15.76
C ILE A 243 -27.14 -18.54 -16.81
N LEU A 244 -27.02 -19.14 -17.97
CA LEU A 244 -26.18 -18.66 -19.06
C LEU A 244 -26.70 -17.34 -19.65
N ASP A 245 -28.03 -17.14 -19.74
CA ASP A 245 -28.62 -15.87 -20.18
C ASP A 245 -28.36 -14.72 -19.16
N TYR A 246 -28.41 -15.02 -17.86
CA TYR A 246 -28.12 -14.03 -16.84
C TYR A 246 -26.65 -13.60 -16.86
N GLY A 247 -25.73 -14.53 -17.10
CA GLY A 247 -24.29 -14.31 -17.09
C GLY A 247 -23.66 -14.52 -15.70
N ARG A 248 -22.34 -14.45 -15.67
CA ARG A 248 -21.52 -14.67 -14.45
C ARG A 248 -21.61 -13.48 -13.51
N LEU A 249 -21.67 -13.74 -12.22
CA LEU A 249 -21.59 -12.71 -11.16
C LEU A 249 -20.14 -12.32 -10.87
N GLY A 250 -19.93 -11.05 -10.50
CA GLY A 250 -18.64 -10.56 -10.06
C GLY A 250 -18.62 -9.05 -9.85
N PHE A 251 -17.42 -8.53 -9.69
CA PHE A 251 -17.17 -7.10 -9.50
C PHE A 251 -16.39 -6.60 -10.72
N THR A 252 -17.07 -5.96 -11.65
CA THR A 252 -16.39 -5.41 -12.83
C THR A 252 -15.59 -4.16 -12.45
N LEU A 253 -14.27 -4.30 -12.43
CA LEU A 253 -13.33 -3.25 -12.00
C LEU A 253 -12.68 -2.50 -13.17
N GLY A 254 -13.16 -2.69 -14.40
CA GLY A 254 -12.62 -2.00 -15.58
C GLY A 254 -12.18 -2.96 -16.67
N THR A 255 -11.17 -2.58 -17.45
CA THR A 255 -10.61 -3.36 -18.55
C THR A 255 -9.10 -3.46 -18.42
N PHE A 256 -8.51 -4.59 -18.84
CA PHE A 256 -7.05 -4.74 -18.81
C PHE A 256 -6.36 -3.84 -19.82
N THR A 257 -5.23 -3.27 -19.43
CA THR A 257 -4.44 -2.32 -20.24
C THR A 257 -3.51 -3.02 -21.23
N HIS A 258 -3.10 -4.26 -20.96
CA HIS A 258 -2.14 -5.03 -21.75
C HIS A 258 -2.34 -6.54 -21.56
N ASP A 259 -1.71 -7.34 -22.42
CA ASP A 259 -1.70 -8.80 -22.29
C ASP A 259 -0.72 -9.23 -21.21
N PHE A 260 -1.12 -10.11 -20.30
CA PHE A 260 -0.26 -10.71 -19.28
C PHE A 260 -0.87 -12.01 -18.74
N THR A 261 -0.08 -12.73 -17.94
CA THR A 261 -0.56 -13.90 -17.20
C THR A 261 -0.66 -13.53 -15.73
N ASP A 262 -1.82 -13.74 -15.11
CA ASP A 262 -2.03 -13.45 -13.69
C ASP A 262 -1.34 -14.48 -12.76
N ASP A 263 -1.37 -14.21 -11.45
CA ASP A 263 -0.75 -15.08 -10.45
C ASP A 263 -1.36 -16.50 -10.41
N ASN A 264 -2.55 -16.69 -10.96
CA ASN A 264 -3.22 -17.99 -11.08
C ASN A 264 -2.90 -18.73 -12.39
N GLY A 265 -2.06 -18.15 -13.26
CA GLY A 265 -1.67 -18.70 -14.54
C GLY A 265 -2.69 -18.48 -15.66
N VAL A 266 -3.66 -17.58 -15.48
CA VAL A 266 -4.67 -17.25 -16.49
C VAL A 266 -4.17 -16.16 -17.41
N GLU A 267 -4.23 -16.38 -18.72
CA GLU A 267 -3.91 -15.35 -19.71
C GLU A 267 -5.01 -14.30 -19.75
N ARG A 268 -4.62 -13.03 -19.61
CA ARG A 268 -5.47 -11.84 -19.70
C ARG A 268 -5.11 -11.05 -20.95
N LYS A 269 -6.12 -10.54 -21.63
CA LYS A 269 -5.94 -9.80 -22.89
C LYS A 269 -6.27 -8.32 -22.71
N ALA A 270 -5.52 -7.46 -23.39
CA ALA A 270 -5.81 -6.03 -23.46
C ALA A 270 -7.25 -5.79 -23.93
N GLY A 271 -7.98 -4.90 -23.24
CA GLY A 271 -9.38 -4.58 -23.52
C GLY A 271 -10.40 -5.59 -22.98
N GLU A 272 -9.96 -6.74 -22.45
CA GLU A 272 -10.83 -7.68 -21.74
C GLU A 272 -11.33 -7.06 -20.44
N ARG A 273 -12.58 -7.28 -20.06
CA ARG A 273 -13.15 -6.82 -18.80
C ARG A 273 -12.56 -7.60 -17.63
N TYR A 274 -12.07 -6.86 -16.63
CA TYR A 274 -11.68 -7.46 -15.37
C TYR A 274 -12.92 -7.62 -14.48
N ASN A 275 -13.36 -8.85 -14.32
CA ASN A 275 -14.44 -9.24 -13.44
C ASN A 275 -13.85 -10.01 -12.25
N MET A 276 -13.66 -9.31 -11.13
CA MET A 276 -13.14 -9.93 -9.90
C MET A 276 -14.23 -10.78 -9.24
N GLU A 277 -13.86 -11.94 -8.78
CA GLU A 277 -14.72 -12.85 -8.03
C GLU A 277 -14.20 -13.04 -6.61
N PRO A 278 -14.99 -13.54 -5.66
CA PRO A 278 -14.49 -13.91 -4.33
C PRO A 278 -13.36 -14.93 -4.43
N GLY A 279 -12.34 -14.79 -3.56
CA GLY A 279 -11.23 -15.72 -3.48
C GLY A 279 -11.67 -17.12 -3.02
N THR A 280 -10.72 -18.05 -2.95
CA THR A 280 -10.96 -19.43 -2.49
C THR A 280 -11.45 -19.53 -1.03
N ASP A 281 -11.18 -18.49 -0.25
CA ASP A 281 -11.67 -18.31 1.11
C ASP A 281 -13.07 -17.67 1.18
N GLY A 282 -13.69 -17.40 0.04
CA GLY A 282 -14.98 -16.71 -0.08
C GLY A 282 -14.92 -15.22 0.23
N MET A 283 -13.72 -14.62 0.27
CA MET A 283 -13.54 -13.23 0.64
C MET A 283 -12.91 -12.40 -0.49
N ILE A 284 -13.05 -11.09 -0.36
CA ILE A 284 -12.37 -10.12 -1.23
C ILE A 284 -11.31 -9.41 -0.42
N HIS A 285 -10.08 -9.44 -0.91
CA HIS A 285 -8.95 -8.75 -0.32
C HIS A 285 -8.29 -7.80 -1.31
N VAL A 286 -7.99 -6.61 -0.84
CA VAL A 286 -7.21 -5.61 -1.59
C VAL A 286 -6.06 -5.13 -0.72
N LYS A 287 -4.87 -4.99 -1.31
CA LYS A 287 -3.64 -4.58 -0.61
C LYS A 287 -2.99 -3.43 -1.36
N ALA A 288 -2.75 -2.32 -0.66
CA ALA A 288 -2.00 -1.20 -1.20
C ALA A 288 -0.54 -1.28 -0.74
N LYS A 289 0.39 -1.22 -1.70
CA LYS A 289 1.83 -1.38 -1.47
C LYS A 289 2.64 -0.22 -2.04
N SER A 290 3.74 0.10 -1.38
CA SER A 290 4.77 1.04 -1.81
C SER A 290 6.16 0.46 -1.47
N ASN A 291 7.24 1.19 -1.73
CA ASN A 291 8.56 0.76 -1.30
C ASN A 291 8.67 0.74 0.24
N SER A 292 9.37 -0.26 0.77
CA SER A 292 9.67 -0.35 2.20
C SER A 292 10.62 0.76 2.66
N PHE A 293 11.61 1.11 1.84
CA PHE A 293 12.51 2.22 2.05
C PHE A 293 11.94 3.49 1.41
N LYS A 294 11.75 4.54 2.20
CA LYS A 294 11.08 5.78 1.82
C LYS A 294 12.00 6.96 2.14
N PRO A 295 12.84 7.43 1.20
CA PRO A 295 13.59 8.67 1.37
C PRO A 295 12.66 9.82 1.74
N TYR A 296 13.11 10.67 2.66
CA TYR A 296 12.37 11.80 3.17
C TYR A 296 13.15 13.10 2.99
N LEU A 297 12.45 14.11 2.52
CA LEU A 297 12.92 15.50 2.52
C LEU A 297 11.81 16.39 3.06
N GLY A 298 12.19 17.31 3.92
CA GLY A 298 11.23 18.22 4.54
C GLY A 298 11.88 19.46 5.12
N PHE A 299 11.05 20.27 5.69
CA PHE A 299 11.44 21.43 6.48
C PHE A 299 10.52 21.53 7.69
N GLY A 300 11.01 22.21 8.73
CA GLY A 300 10.22 22.43 9.92
C GLY A 300 10.46 23.78 10.54
N TYR A 301 9.51 24.16 11.36
CA TYR A 301 9.56 25.35 12.17
C TYR A 301 9.15 25.02 13.58
N GLY A 302 9.95 25.47 14.56
CA GLY A 302 9.66 25.22 15.97
C GLY A 302 10.33 26.19 16.90
N GLY A 303 10.04 26.06 18.18
CA GLY A 303 10.60 26.90 19.22
C GLY A 303 10.23 26.42 20.60
N ASN A 304 10.64 27.18 21.59
CA ASN A 304 10.36 26.87 22.98
C ASN A 304 8.86 27.00 23.24
N MET A 305 8.27 25.98 23.87
CA MET A 305 6.85 25.93 24.21
C MET A 305 6.50 26.93 25.36
N VAL A 306 7.44 27.15 26.24
CA VAL A 306 7.30 28.08 27.36
C VAL A 306 8.41 29.12 27.29
N LYS A 307 8.02 30.39 27.38
CA LYS A 307 8.97 31.52 27.38
C LYS A 307 9.96 31.40 28.54
N GLY A 308 11.26 31.48 28.23
CA GLY A 308 12.32 31.39 29.24
C GLY A 308 12.69 29.97 29.68
N ARG A 309 12.07 28.93 29.04
CA ARG A 309 12.43 27.51 29.26
C ARG A 309 12.78 26.89 27.94
N ASP A 310 13.89 26.21 27.85
CA ASP A 310 14.40 25.53 26.65
C ASP A 310 14.30 24.00 26.71
N ASP A 311 13.72 23.48 27.82
CA ASP A 311 13.52 22.06 28.07
C ASP A 311 12.26 21.49 27.37
N TRP A 312 11.30 22.35 26.98
CA TRP A 312 10.13 21.98 26.19
C TRP A 312 10.07 22.76 24.90
N LYS A 313 9.97 22.02 23.78
CA LYS A 313 9.86 22.59 22.43
C LYS A 313 8.65 22.02 21.71
N ILE A 314 8.10 22.83 20.81
CA ILE A 314 7.08 22.42 19.86
C ILE A 314 7.58 22.75 18.45
N SER A 315 7.39 21.83 17.51
CA SER A 315 7.69 22.06 16.10
C SER A 315 6.66 21.44 15.19
N PHE A 316 6.53 22.04 14.02
CA PHE A 316 5.75 21.52 12.91
C PHE A 316 6.71 21.17 11.78
N ASP A 317 6.65 19.94 11.31
CA ASP A 317 7.47 19.41 10.22
C ASP A 317 6.56 19.14 9.01
N ALA A 318 6.96 19.62 7.83
CA ALA A 318 6.30 19.38 6.56
C ALA A 318 7.30 18.83 5.55
N GLY A 319 6.94 17.79 4.83
CA GLY A 319 7.84 17.16 3.86
C GLY A 319 7.15 16.12 3.00
N VAL A 320 7.95 15.34 2.31
CA VAL A 320 7.47 14.28 1.41
C VAL A 320 8.28 13.00 1.56
N TRP A 321 7.60 11.88 1.52
CA TRP A 321 8.22 10.59 1.24
C TRP A 321 8.28 10.35 -0.26
N ILE A 322 9.42 9.90 -0.72
CA ILE A 322 9.61 9.37 -2.07
C ILE A 322 9.45 7.87 -1.98
N TRP A 323 8.28 7.36 -2.31
CA TRP A 323 7.97 5.93 -2.15
C TRP A 323 8.08 5.10 -3.43
N GLY A 324 8.81 5.62 -4.44
CA GLY A 324 9.21 4.84 -5.62
C GLY A 324 8.26 4.90 -6.79
N GLY A 325 7.44 5.92 -6.89
CA GLY A 325 6.43 6.12 -7.93
C GLY A 325 5.01 6.01 -7.38
N SER A 326 4.03 5.79 -8.24
CA SER A 326 2.66 5.56 -7.78
C SER A 326 2.58 4.26 -6.96
N PRO A 327 1.84 4.23 -5.85
CA PRO A 327 1.58 3.00 -5.13
C PRO A 327 0.95 1.95 -6.03
N LYS A 328 1.05 0.70 -5.64
CA LYS A 328 0.39 -0.42 -6.30
C LYS A 328 -0.80 -0.88 -5.47
N VAL A 329 -1.90 -1.23 -6.11
CA VAL A 329 -3.12 -1.71 -5.44
C VAL A 329 -3.47 -3.07 -6.00
N TYR A 330 -3.14 -4.11 -5.26
CA TYR A 330 -3.35 -5.50 -5.67
C TYR A 330 -4.66 -6.05 -5.12
N THR A 331 -5.41 -6.68 -5.98
CA THR A 331 -6.51 -7.57 -5.61
C THR A 331 -5.97 -8.92 -5.12
N HIS A 332 -6.82 -9.80 -4.60
CA HIS A 332 -6.38 -11.12 -4.10
C HIS A 332 -5.91 -12.06 -5.23
N ASP A 333 -6.32 -11.83 -6.46
CA ASP A 333 -5.88 -12.53 -7.67
C ASP A 333 -4.59 -11.93 -8.29
N GLY A 334 -3.92 -11.02 -7.57
CA GLY A 334 -2.62 -10.49 -7.97
C GLY A 334 -2.66 -9.35 -8.99
N ILE A 335 -3.85 -8.88 -9.38
CA ILE A 335 -4.01 -7.81 -10.38
C ILE A 335 -3.72 -6.43 -9.75
N ASP A 336 -2.85 -5.65 -10.37
CA ASP A 336 -2.57 -4.27 -9.94
C ASP A 336 -3.57 -3.29 -10.59
N LEU A 337 -4.54 -2.85 -9.82
CA LEU A 337 -5.59 -1.93 -10.27
C LEU A 337 -5.06 -0.57 -10.80
N ILE A 338 -3.81 -0.22 -10.50
CA ILE A 338 -3.22 1.06 -10.94
C ILE A 338 -2.55 0.93 -12.31
N ASN A 339 -1.91 -0.20 -12.57
CA ASN A 339 -1.10 -0.39 -13.78
C ASN A 339 -1.74 -1.33 -14.79
N ASP A 340 -2.47 -2.37 -14.33
CA ASP A 340 -2.96 -3.43 -15.20
C ASP A 340 -4.42 -3.20 -15.62
N VAL A 341 -5.13 -2.24 -14.96
CA VAL A 341 -6.56 -2.00 -15.21
C VAL A 341 -6.82 -0.52 -15.47
N GLU A 342 -7.70 -0.25 -16.43
CA GLU A 342 -8.20 1.09 -16.75
C GLU A 342 -9.73 1.13 -16.73
N ASN A 343 -10.30 2.34 -16.84
CA ASN A 343 -11.75 2.58 -16.86
C ASN A 343 -12.48 2.04 -15.63
N ILE A 344 -11.81 2.04 -14.47
CA ILE A 344 -12.40 1.63 -13.20
C ILE A 344 -13.46 2.66 -12.80
N GLY A 345 -14.70 2.21 -12.66
CA GLY A 345 -15.83 3.04 -12.25
C GLY A 345 -16.03 3.11 -10.74
N GLY A 346 -17.07 3.88 -10.32
CA GLY A 346 -17.52 3.94 -8.93
C GLY A 346 -16.48 4.45 -7.93
N GLN A 347 -16.72 4.19 -6.65
CA GLN A 347 -15.82 4.61 -5.55
C GLN A 347 -14.41 4.01 -5.70
N VAL A 348 -14.30 2.78 -6.18
CA VAL A 348 -13.00 2.12 -6.39
C VAL A 348 -12.15 2.91 -7.38
N GLY A 349 -12.76 3.35 -8.50
CA GLY A 349 -12.08 4.16 -9.51
C GLY A 349 -11.57 5.49 -8.95
N ASP A 350 -12.31 6.13 -8.05
CA ASP A 350 -11.89 7.38 -7.42
C ASP A 350 -10.69 7.17 -6.49
N TYR A 351 -10.69 6.09 -5.70
CA TYR A 351 -9.54 5.72 -4.88
C TYR A 351 -8.30 5.38 -5.73
N VAL A 352 -8.47 4.59 -6.79
CA VAL A 352 -7.37 4.23 -7.70
C VAL A 352 -6.79 5.47 -8.38
N LYS A 353 -7.62 6.40 -8.88
CA LYS A 353 -7.17 7.69 -9.43
C LYS A 353 -6.39 8.51 -8.40
N THR A 354 -6.87 8.56 -7.17
CA THR A 354 -6.21 9.26 -6.06
C THR A 354 -4.84 8.65 -5.80
N PHE A 355 -4.73 7.33 -5.63
CA PHE A 355 -3.43 6.67 -5.43
C PHE A 355 -2.50 6.84 -6.63
N LYS A 356 -3.02 6.79 -7.86
CA LYS A 356 -2.22 7.00 -9.08
C LYS A 356 -1.62 8.42 -9.15
N ALA A 357 -2.31 9.41 -8.60
CA ALA A 357 -1.84 10.79 -8.55
C ALA A 357 -0.72 11.00 -7.51
N PHE A 358 -0.69 10.22 -6.45
CA PHE A 358 0.30 10.34 -5.38
C PHE A 358 1.63 9.64 -5.72
N LYS A 359 2.51 10.34 -6.44
CA LYS A 359 3.91 9.89 -6.69
C LYS A 359 4.80 10.03 -5.46
N VAL A 360 4.41 10.88 -4.53
CA VAL A 360 5.05 11.11 -3.23
C VAL A 360 3.98 11.20 -2.14
N TYR A 361 4.32 10.80 -0.93
CA TYR A 361 3.40 10.89 0.20
C TYR A 361 3.66 12.17 1.00
N PRO A 362 2.66 13.05 1.20
CA PRO A 362 2.83 14.25 2.02
C PRO A 362 2.94 13.89 3.51
N VAL A 363 3.99 14.39 4.15
CA VAL A 363 4.25 14.19 5.57
C VAL A 363 4.06 15.52 6.29
N LEU A 364 3.10 15.56 7.20
CA LEU A 364 2.82 16.69 8.07
C LEU A 364 2.80 16.18 9.51
N ASN A 365 3.71 16.66 10.36
CA ASN A 365 3.81 16.21 11.73
C ASN A 365 3.91 17.39 12.70
N LEU A 366 3.16 17.31 13.77
CA LEU A 366 3.35 18.11 14.98
C LEU A 366 4.24 17.30 15.94
N ARG A 367 5.28 17.93 16.48
CA ARG A 367 6.26 17.32 17.40
C ARG A 367 6.34 18.12 18.69
N ILE A 368 6.20 17.43 19.80
CA ILE A 368 6.45 17.98 21.14
C ILE A 368 7.68 17.27 21.70
N THR A 369 8.67 18.04 22.11
CA THR A 369 9.99 17.57 22.51
C THR A 369 10.27 17.97 23.95
N LYS A 370 10.78 17.04 24.74
CA LYS A 370 11.29 17.25 26.09
C LYS A 370 12.78 16.92 26.15
N ARG A 371 13.59 17.85 26.61
CA ARG A 371 15.01 17.59 26.94
C ARG A 371 15.08 16.75 28.19
N ILE A 372 15.86 15.69 28.20
CA ILE A 372 16.01 14.74 29.30
C ILE A 372 17.27 15.06 30.10
N PHE A 373 18.40 15.28 29.43
CA PHE A 373 19.66 15.72 30.04
C PHE A 373 20.49 16.54 29.06
#